data_97c532f2a653442de7f113f836fc6bf6
#
_entry.id   97c532f2a653442de7f113f836fc6bf6
#
_cell.length_a   1.000
_cell.length_b   1.000
_cell.length_c   1.000
_cell.angle_alpha   90.00
_cell.angle_beta   90.00
_cell.angle_gamma   90.00
#
_symmetry.space_group_name_H-M   'P 1'
#
loop_
_entity.id
_entity.type
_entity.pdbx_description
1 polymer ?
#
loop_
_entity_poly.entity_id
_entity_poly.type
_entity_poly.pdbx_seq_one_letter_code
_entity_poly.pdbx_strand_id
1 'polypeptide(L)'
;MKKVLVLVSLLTALAVTAGDNSNISVEAGYNNQYIVNGVARSEGTPFVGVGAVKSLKYADVYLGGTLLANGDLDQSHWTLGAGKEVNVWKDVFSARLDTTVTRHQAGNFGIPNSTEFGVKLALPNKIVTPYVRGYYDVDLKQSGVFVGAERAQKLPFGFVVTPGVEYGKVEDYTAVNAKLALTRPFETSFGVFTPFVSAGWYDNNFNTTKYNWATREFSGDIVYSGGLRLTF
;
A
#
# COMPACT_ATOMS: atom_id res chain seq x y z
N MET A 1 16.03 -14.80 9.91
CA MET A 1 15.89 -14.51 11.35
C MET A 1 16.40 -13.11 11.73
N LYS A 2 17.62 -12.66 11.36
CA LYS A 2 18.14 -11.32 11.75
C LYS A 2 17.25 -10.15 11.31
N LYS A 3 16.70 -10.18 10.09
CA LYS A 3 15.81 -9.12 9.54
C LYS A 3 14.48 -9.03 10.31
N VAL A 4 13.91 -10.17 10.72
CA VAL A 4 12.68 -10.21 11.54
C VAL A 4 12.94 -9.64 12.94
N LEU A 5 14.10 -9.94 13.53
CA LEU A 5 14.50 -9.39 14.84
C LEU A 5 14.65 -7.86 14.79
N VAL A 6 15.26 -7.33 13.73
CA VAL A 6 15.39 -5.88 13.50
C VAL A 6 14.00 -5.24 13.36
N LEU A 7 13.09 -5.88 12.65
CA LEU A 7 11.73 -5.41 12.48
C LEU A 7 10.99 -5.35 13.83
N VAL A 8 11.06 -6.42 14.61
CA VAL A 8 10.46 -6.48 15.96
C VAL A 8 11.10 -5.44 16.90
N SER A 9 12.41 -5.23 16.82
CA SER A 9 13.12 -4.23 17.64
C SER A 9 12.75 -2.80 17.24
N LEU A 10 12.57 -2.51 15.95
CA LEU A 10 12.08 -1.22 15.47
C LEU A 10 10.64 -0.96 15.94
N LEU A 11 9.79 -1.99 15.94
CA LEU A 11 8.42 -1.93 16.42
C LEU A 11 8.34 -1.62 17.91
N THR A 12 9.16 -2.30 18.73
CA THR A 12 9.21 -2.03 20.17
C THR A 12 9.73 -0.63 20.47
N ALA A 13 10.74 -0.16 19.72
CA ALA A 13 11.26 1.21 19.87
C ALA A 13 10.21 2.27 19.47
N LEU A 14 9.47 2.04 18.38
CA LEU A 14 8.37 2.92 17.94
C LEU A 14 7.20 2.90 18.94
N ALA A 15 6.83 1.73 19.48
CA ALA A 15 5.77 1.61 20.46
C ALA A 15 6.10 2.36 21.76
N VAL A 16 7.34 2.32 22.21
CA VAL A 16 7.78 3.03 23.43
C VAL A 16 7.83 4.55 23.25
N THR A 17 8.03 5.03 22.01
CA THR A 17 8.05 6.47 21.68
C THR A 17 6.71 7.02 21.19
N ALA A 18 5.71 6.15 21.02
CA ALA A 18 4.37 6.53 20.59
C ALA A 18 3.66 7.29 21.75
N GLY A 19 3.57 8.60 21.63
CA GLY A 19 2.69 9.41 22.50
C GLY A 19 1.24 9.36 22.00
N ASP A 20 0.33 10.02 22.70
CA ASP A 20 -1.14 9.97 22.54
C ASP A 20 -1.72 10.18 21.14
N ASN A 21 -0.92 10.57 20.13
CA ASN A 21 -1.34 10.82 18.74
C ASN A 21 -0.63 9.90 17.73
N SER A 22 -0.25 8.71 18.14
CA SER A 22 0.47 7.75 17.29
C SER A 22 -0.30 6.45 17.17
N ASN A 23 -0.39 5.89 15.95
CA ASN A 23 -0.90 4.55 15.70
C ASN A 23 0.24 3.70 15.13
N ILE A 24 0.42 2.53 15.68
CA ILE A 24 1.37 1.53 15.20
C ILE A 24 0.59 0.30 14.76
N SER A 25 0.93 -0.24 13.60
CA SER A 25 0.30 -1.45 13.10
C SER A 25 1.33 -2.50 12.71
N VAL A 26 0.95 -3.75 12.92
CA VAL A 26 1.65 -4.93 12.42
C VAL A 26 0.67 -5.74 11.62
N GLU A 27 1.09 -6.22 10.47
CA GLU A 27 0.26 -7.12 9.66
C GLU A 27 1.06 -8.32 9.17
N ALA A 28 0.35 -9.43 8.96
CA ALA A 28 0.90 -10.62 8.34
C ALA A 28 -0.17 -11.23 7.43
N GLY A 29 0.26 -11.78 6.30
CA GLY A 29 -0.69 -12.33 5.34
C GLY A 29 -0.02 -13.01 4.17
N TYR A 30 -0.82 -13.23 3.15
CA TYR A 30 -0.41 -13.84 1.89
C TYR A 30 -0.98 -13.06 0.71
N ASN A 31 -0.16 -12.84 -0.30
CA ASN A 31 -0.55 -12.31 -1.61
C ASN A 31 -0.28 -13.40 -2.67
N ASN A 32 -1.22 -13.69 -3.55
CA ASN A 32 -0.92 -14.56 -4.69
C ASN A 32 0.02 -13.88 -5.70
N GLN A 33 0.05 -12.55 -5.72
CA GLN A 33 0.98 -11.73 -6.50
C GLN A 33 1.24 -10.41 -5.78
N TYR A 34 2.46 -9.90 -5.87
CA TYR A 34 2.82 -8.57 -5.41
C TYR A 34 2.94 -7.61 -6.58
N ILE A 35 2.07 -6.62 -6.62
CA ILE A 35 1.96 -5.66 -7.73
C ILE A 35 2.42 -4.28 -7.28
N VAL A 36 3.28 -3.67 -8.08
CA VAL A 36 3.72 -2.27 -7.92
C VAL A 36 3.48 -1.54 -9.24
N ASN A 37 2.73 -0.46 -9.18
CA ASN A 37 2.40 0.38 -10.34
C ASN A 37 1.83 -0.41 -11.54
N GLY A 38 1.02 -1.44 -11.27
CA GLY A 38 0.38 -2.28 -12.27
C GLY A 38 1.27 -3.41 -12.83
N VAL A 39 2.48 -3.61 -12.30
CA VAL A 39 3.39 -4.68 -12.72
C VAL A 39 3.62 -5.67 -11.60
N ALA A 40 3.51 -6.98 -11.88
CA ALA A 40 3.85 -8.03 -10.92
C ALA A 40 5.35 -8.07 -10.66
N ARG A 41 5.72 -8.01 -9.38
CA ARG A 41 7.10 -8.11 -8.92
C ARG A 41 7.41 -9.42 -8.21
N SER A 42 6.41 -10.16 -7.79
CA SER A 42 6.56 -11.52 -7.25
C SER A 42 5.27 -12.30 -7.35
N GLU A 43 5.37 -13.61 -7.32
CA GLU A 43 4.27 -14.55 -7.23
C GLU A 43 4.20 -15.14 -5.83
N GLY A 44 2.97 -15.57 -5.43
CA GLY A 44 2.67 -16.40 -4.27
C GLY A 44 3.48 -16.12 -3.00
N THR A 45 3.25 -14.97 -2.34
CA THR A 45 4.21 -14.51 -1.34
C THR A 45 3.55 -14.24 0.02
N PRO A 46 3.94 -14.97 1.09
CA PRO A 46 3.69 -14.54 2.46
C PRO A 46 4.37 -13.19 2.72
N PHE A 47 3.75 -12.36 3.53
CA PHE A 47 4.32 -11.08 3.90
C PHE A 47 4.15 -10.76 5.39
N VAL A 48 5.04 -9.91 5.88
CA VAL A 48 4.91 -9.24 7.18
C VAL A 48 5.10 -7.74 6.95
N GLY A 49 4.15 -6.96 7.42
CA GLY A 49 4.16 -5.51 7.31
C GLY A 49 4.19 -4.83 8.67
N VAL A 50 4.72 -3.63 8.68
CA VAL A 50 4.68 -2.72 9.82
C VAL A 50 4.34 -1.32 9.36
N GLY A 51 3.61 -0.59 10.19
CA GLY A 51 3.28 0.80 9.92
C GLY A 51 3.26 1.60 11.21
N ALA A 52 3.64 2.86 11.11
CA ALA A 52 3.48 3.84 12.16
C ALA A 52 2.98 5.14 11.56
N VAL A 53 2.01 5.76 12.20
CA VAL A 53 1.49 7.09 11.82
C VAL A 53 1.54 7.96 13.05
N LYS A 54 2.06 9.17 12.91
CA LYS A 54 2.02 10.20 13.94
C LYS A 54 1.34 11.44 13.40
N SER A 55 0.23 11.81 14.03
CA SER A 55 -0.48 13.04 13.70
C SER A 55 0.18 14.23 14.39
N LEU A 56 0.68 15.15 13.58
CA LEU A 56 1.24 16.42 14.03
C LEU A 56 0.26 17.56 13.70
N LYS A 57 0.50 18.73 14.28
CA LYS A 57 -0.35 19.90 14.05
C LYS A 57 -0.56 20.24 12.57
N TYR A 58 0.49 20.08 11.75
CA TYR A 58 0.49 20.52 10.35
C TYR A 58 0.48 19.39 9.33
N ALA A 59 0.82 18.16 9.74
CA ALA A 59 0.85 16.99 8.87
C ALA A 59 0.77 15.70 9.68
N ASP A 60 0.27 14.65 9.06
CA ASP A 60 0.49 13.28 9.51
C ASP A 60 1.79 12.79 8.88
N VAL A 61 2.69 12.26 9.68
CA VAL A 61 3.92 11.61 9.19
C VAL A 61 3.75 10.11 9.36
N TYR A 62 4.08 9.35 8.34
CA TYR A 62 3.95 7.90 8.39
C TYR A 62 5.18 7.19 7.84
N LEU A 63 5.47 6.06 8.45
CA LEU A 63 6.49 5.11 8.03
C LEU A 63 5.83 3.75 7.89
N GLY A 64 6.06 3.08 6.78
CA GLY A 64 5.60 1.72 6.55
C GLY A 64 6.69 0.86 5.95
N GLY A 65 6.60 -0.44 6.18
CA GLY A 65 7.50 -1.39 5.56
C GLY A 65 6.85 -2.76 5.43
N THR A 66 7.16 -3.46 4.36
CA THR A 66 6.71 -4.84 4.15
C THR A 66 7.90 -5.69 3.72
N LEU A 67 8.01 -6.83 4.36
CA LEU A 67 8.93 -7.92 3.99
C LEU A 67 8.12 -9.00 3.29
N LEU A 68 8.58 -9.42 2.13
CA LEU A 68 7.97 -10.47 1.33
C LEU A 68 8.85 -11.71 1.45
N ALA A 69 8.24 -12.82 1.91
CA ALA A 69 8.93 -14.07 2.17
C ALA A 69 8.84 -14.99 0.94
N ASN A 70 9.68 -14.73 -0.06
CA ASN A 70 9.78 -15.60 -1.22
C ASN A 70 11.10 -16.41 -1.13
N GLY A 71 11.09 -17.45 -0.29
CA GLY A 71 12.26 -18.28 0.02
C GLY A 71 13.18 -17.70 1.08
N ASP A 72 13.80 -16.54 0.84
CA ASP A 72 14.87 -15.97 1.69
C ASP A 72 14.52 -14.65 2.39
N LEU A 73 13.26 -14.19 2.40
CA LEU A 73 12.86 -12.87 2.91
C LEU A 73 13.65 -11.70 2.27
N ASP A 74 13.96 -11.82 0.99
CA ASP A 74 14.89 -10.90 0.33
C ASP A 74 14.22 -9.66 -0.27
N GLN A 75 12.91 -9.71 -0.51
CA GLN A 75 12.18 -8.56 -1.00
C GLN A 75 11.64 -7.72 0.15
N SER A 76 11.84 -6.42 0.07
CA SER A 76 11.20 -5.48 1.00
C SER A 76 10.86 -4.19 0.30
N HIS A 77 9.85 -3.50 0.80
CA HIS A 77 9.65 -2.10 0.49
C HIS A 77 9.43 -1.29 1.76
N TRP A 78 9.92 -0.07 1.74
CA TRP A 78 9.83 0.87 2.85
C TRP A 78 9.35 2.21 2.33
N THR A 79 8.33 2.76 2.97
CA THR A 79 7.75 4.05 2.61
C THR A 79 7.83 4.99 3.79
N LEU A 80 8.39 6.17 3.57
CA LEU A 80 8.28 7.33 4.43
C LEU A 80 7.36 8.33 3.73
N GLY A 81 6.42 8.90 4.45
CA GLY A 81 5.51 9.87 3.86
C GLY A 81 5.03 10.90 4.85
N ALA A 82 4.47 11.96 4.29
CA ALA A 82 3.74 12.97 5.02
C ALA A 82 2.50 13.38 4.24
N GLY A 83 1.40 13.61 4.95
CA GLY A 83 0.16 14.05 4.33
C GLY A 83 -0.64 14.95 5.23
N LYS A 84 -1.57 15.71 4.62
CA LYS A 84 -2.51 16.55 5.35
C LYS A 84 -3.86 16.54 4.66
N GLU A 85 -4.87 16.32 5.46
CA GLU A 85 -6.25 16.54 5.05
C GLU A 85 -6.74 17.89 5.53
N VAL A 86 -7.36 18.64 4.64
CA VAL A 86 -7.98 19.93 4.91
C VAL A 86 -9.44 19.93 4.44
N ASN A 87 -10.33 20.44 5.26
CA ASN A 87 -11.71 20.67 4.85
C ASN A 87 -11.76 21.82 3.84
N VAL A 88 -12.15 21.51 2.60
CA VAL A 88 -12.27 22.50 1.53
C VAL A 88 -13.67 23.11 1.53
N TRP A 89 -14.69 22.25 1.71
CA TRP A 89 -16.07 22.67 1.82
C TRP A 89 -16.69 21.92 2.98
N LYS A 90 -17.00 22.67 4.03
CA LYS A 90 -17.48 22.11 5.30
C LYS A 90 -18.60 21.11 5.06
N ASP A 91 -18.40 19.89 5.62
CA ASP A 91 -19.32 18.77 5.56
C ASP A 91 -19.64 18.20 4.16
N VAL A 92 -18.99 18.69 3.09
CA VAL A 92 -19.20 18.22 1.71
C VAL A 92 -18.02 17.40 1.23
N PHE A 93 -16.84 18.00 1.20
CA PHE A 93 -15.60 17.29 0.85
C PHE A 93 -14.37 17.91 1.49
N SER A 94 -13.36 17.08 1.67
CA SER A 94 -12.01 17.48 2.07
C SER A 94 -11.03 17.21 0.92
N ALA A 95 -9.84 17.78 1.01
CA ALA A 95 -8.72 17.47 0.14
C ALA A 95 -7.57 16.93 1.00
N ARG A 96 -7.01 15.79 0.62
CA ARG A 96 -5.83 15.20 1.24
C ARG A 96 -4.69 15.16 0.24
N LEU A 97 -3.58 15.79 0.59
CA LEU A 97 -2.33 15.71 -0.15
C LEU A 97 -1.36 14.83 0.64
N ASP A 98 -0.83 13.80 0.01
CA ASP A 98 0.21 12.94 0.54
C ASP A 98 1.44 12.98 -0.36
N THR A 99 2.61 12.99 0.25
CA THR A 99 3.91 12.83 -0.42
C THR A 99 4.66 11.66 0.17
N THR A 100 5.33 10.86 -0.66
CA THR A 100 6.00 9.64 -0.24
C THR A 100 7.39 9.49 -0.86
N VAL A 101 8.27 8.84 -0.13
CA VAL A 101 9.49 8.23 -0.67
C VAL A 101 9.41 6.76 -0.35
N THR A 102 9.46 5.91 -1.38
CA THR A 102 9.41 4.47 -1.22
C THR A 102 10.68 3.83 -1.76
N ARG A 103 11.34 3.02 -0.94
CA ARG A 103 12.48 2.19 -1.35
C ARG A 103 12.00 0.76 -1.56
N HIS A 104 12.17 0.26 -2.78
CA HIS A 104 11.94 -1.13 -3.14
C HIS A 104 13.28 -1.86 -3.20
N GLN A 105 13.39 -2.95 -2.45
CA GLN A 105 14.52 -3.87 -2.48
C GLN A 105 14.03 -5.22 -3.00
N ALA A 106 14.58 -5.66 -4.08
CA ALA A 106 14.04 -6.79 -4.85
C ALA A 106 14.74 -8.12 -4.59
N GLY A 107 15.76 -8.15 -3.73
CA GLY A 107 16.48 -9.38 -3.39
C GLY A 107 17.12 -10.04 -4.61
N ASN A 108 17.07 -11.39 -4.67
CA ASN A 108 17.73 -12.19 -5.71
C ASN A 108 16.90 -12.39 -7.00
N PHE A 109 15.76 -11.71 -7.16
CA PHE A 109 14.82 -11.94 -8.26
C PHE A 109 15.17 -11.25 -9.59
N GLY A 110 16.35 -10.66 -9.73
CA GLY A 110 16.73 -9.95 -10.95
C GLY A 110 16.01 -8.62 -11.17
N ILE A 111 15.06 -8.26 -10.27
CA ILE A 111 14.37 -6.97 -10.28
C ILE A 111 15.33 -5.93 -9.69
N PRO A 112 15.57 -4.79 -10.33
CA PRO A 112 16.45 -3.78 -9.76
C PRO A 112 15.83 -3.16 -8.51
N ASN A 113 16.69 -2.82 -7.54
CA ASN A 113 16.29 -1.95 -6.43
C ASN A 113 15.86 -0.60 -6.98
N SER A 114 14.82 -0.02 -6.41
CA SER A 114 14.33 1.26 -6.90
C SER A 114 13.89 2.20 -5.78
N THR A 115 13.97 3.50 -6.04
CA THR A 115 13.52 4.56 -5.14
C THR A 115 12.48 5.40 -5.85
N GLU A 116 11.29 5.42 -5.32
CA GLU A 116 10.13 6.10 -5.88
C GLU A 116 9.76 7.32 -5.02
N PHE A 117 9.58 8.47 -5.67
CA PHE A 117 8.95 9.66 -5.09
C PHE A 117 7.51 9.72 -5.56
N GLY A 118 6.57 9.74 -4.63
CA GLY A 118 5.14 9.73 -4.93
C GLY A 118 4.43 10.98 -4.40
N VAL A 119 3.38 11.37 -5.10
CA VAL A 119 2.41 12.39 -4.68
C VAL A 119 1.00 11.87 -4.94
N LYS A 120 0.11 11.97 -3.97
CA LYS A 120 -1.31 11.63 -4.12
C LYS A 120 -2.18 12.79 -3.64
N LEU A 121 -3.10 13.22 -4.48
CA LEU A 121 -4.18 14.13 -4.12
C LEU A 121 -5.48 13.32 -4.11
N ALA A 122 -6.15 13.26 -2.98
CA ALA A 122 -7.45 12.63 -2.81
C ALA A 122 -8.49 13.68 -2.41
N LEU A 123 -9.74 13.46 -2.83
CA LEU A 123 -10.87 14.33 -2.52
C LEU A 123 -11.97 13.52 -1.79
N PRO A 124 -11.74 13.16 -0.50
CA PRO A 124 -12.72 12.43 0.29
C PRO A 124 -14.05 13.17 0.36
N ASN A 125 -15.15 12.47 0.12
CA ASN A 125 -16.51 12.96 0.29
C ASN A 125 -17.45 11.85 0.74
N LYS A 126 -18.72 12.15 0.98
CA LYS A 126 -19.71 11.18 1.48
C LYS A 126 -20.07 10.08 0.49
N ILE A 127 -19.78 10.25 -0.80
CA ILE A 127 -20.17 9.31 -1.86
C ILE A 127 -19.00 8.41 -2.23
N VAL A 128 -17.84 9.01 -2.53
CA VAL A 128 -16.66 8.32 -3.04
C VAL A 128 -15.42 9.16 -2.77
N THR A 129 -14.25 8.55 -2.72
CA THR A 129 -12.98 9.27 -2.65
C THR A 129 -12.25 9.15 -3.99
N PRO A 130 -12.46 10.10 -4.94
CA PRO A 130 -11.64 10.17 -6.12
C PRO A 130 -10.24 10.63 -5.76
N TYR A 131 -9.25 10.17 -6.52
CA TYR A 131 -7.87 10.58 -6.34
C TYR A 131 -7.09 10.58 -7.65
N VAL A 132 -6.01 11.35 -7.65
CA VAL A 132 -4.93 11.25 -8.62
C VAL A 132 -3.63 11.00 -7.86
N ARG A 133 -2.80 10.10 -8.34
CA ARG A 133 -1.44 9.92 -7.84
C ARG A 133 -0.44 9.90 -8.98
N GLY A 134 0.72 10.49 -8.73
CA GLY A 134 1.87 10.46 -9.61
C GLY A 134 3.08 9.94 -8.88
N TYR A 135 4.01 9.35 -9.61
CA TYR A 135 5.30 8.94 -9.08
C TYR A 135 6.42 9.15 -10.08
N TYR A 136 7.64 9.23 -9.56
CA TYR A 136 8.87 9.17 -10.30
C TYR A 136 9.85 8.20 -9.62
N ASP A 137 10.27 7.18 -10.32
CA ASP A 137 11.31 6.23 -9.90
C ASP A 137 12.66 6.68 -10.43
N VAL A 138 13.58 7.06 -9.52
CA VAL A 138 14.86 7.65 -9.89
C VAL A 138 15.87 6.64 -10.40
N ASP A 139 15.78 5.39 -9.97
CA ASP A 139 16.69 4.33 -10.37
C ASP A 139 16.27 3.74 -11.73
N LEU A 140 14.96 3.54 -11.94
CA LEU A 140 14.39 3.07 -13.21
C LEU A 140 14.20 4.20 -14.23
N LYS A 141 14.28 5.46 -13.79
CA LYS A 141 13.97 6.67 -14.61
C LYS A 141 12.60 6.59 -15.25
N GLN A 142 11.62 6.14 -14.48
CA GLN A 142 10.26 5.89 -14.93
C GLN A 142 9.26 6.75 -14.13
N SER A 143 8.30 7.31 -14.82
CA SER A 143 7.21 8.07 -14.20
C SER A 143 5.85 7.52 -14.59
N GLY A 144 4.87 7.75 -13.72
CA GLY A 144 3.51 7.34 -13.99
C GLY A 144 2.50 8.24 -13.28
N VAL A 145 1.31 8.28 -13.87
CA VAL A 145 0.14 8.97 -13.30
C VAL A 145 -1.04 8.01 -13.29
N PHE A 146 -1.73 7.97 -12.18
CA PHE A 146 -2.90 7.14 -11.97
C PHE A 146 -4.07 8.00 -11.49
N VAL A 147 -5.25 7.70 -11.98
CA VAL A 147 -6.51 8.24 -11.51
C VAL A 147 -7.37 7.11 -10.98
N GLY A 148 -8.05 7.32 -9.88
CA GLY A 148 -8.84 6.27 -9.28
C GLY A 148 -9.93 6.82 -8.38
N ALA A 149 -10.72 5.89 -7.89
CA ALA A 149 -11.77 6.17 -6.92
C ALA A 149 -11.95 4.96 -6.01
N GLU A 150 -12.19 5.22 -4.73
CA GLU A 150 -12.46 4.17 -3.75
C GLU A 150 -13.51 4.63 -2.74
N ARG A 151 -14.18 3.68 -2.09
CA ARG A 151 -15.14 3.98 -1.04
C ARG A 151 -15.15 2.90 0.04
N ALA A 152 -14.80 3.26 1.26
CA ALA A 152 -15.05 2.39 2.41
C ALA A 152 -16.52 2.51 2.85
N GLN A 153 -17.23 1.40 2.92
CA GLN A 153 -18.61 1.30 3.34
C GLN A 153 -18.75 0.34 4.51
N LYS A 154 -19.31 0.82 5.60
CA LYS A 154 -19.65 -0.02 6.75
C LYS A 154 -20.86 -0.87 6.42
N LEU A 155 -20.77 -2.17 6.70
CA LEU A 155 -21.83 -3.15 6.57
C LEU A 155 -22.29 -3.61 7.96
N PRO A 156 -23.44 -4.33 8.05
CA PRO A 156 -23.86 -4.98 9.30
C PRO A 156 -22.76 -5.86 9.89
N PHE A 157 -22.83 -6.12 11.19
CA PHE A 157 -21.88 -6.93 11.96
C PHE A 157 -20.44 -6.41 12.01
N GLY A 158 -20.23 -5.11 11.75
CA GLY A 158 -18.91 -4.48 11.84
C GLY A 158 -17.99 -4.72 10.66
N PHE A 159 -18.48 -5.30 9.57
CA PHE A 159 -17.71 -5.41 8.35
C PHE A 159 -17.52 -4.05 7.66
N VAL A 160 -16.40 -3.89 6.97
CA VAL A 160 -16.14 -2.76 6.08
C VAL A 160 -15.75 -3.31 4.72
N VAL A 161 -16.49 -2.94 3.68
CA VAL A 161 -16.17 -3.25 2.29
C VAL A 161 -15.60 -2.02 1.61
N THR A 162 -14.53 -2.19 0.83
CA THR A 162 -13.86 -1.10 0.11
C THR A 162 -13.68 -1.48 -1.35
N PRO A 163 -14.67 -1.21 -2.21
CA PRO A 163 -14.47 -1.24 -3.66
C PRO A 163 -13.55 -0.09 -4.09
N GLY A 164 -12.76 -0.34 -5.12
CA GLY A 164 -11.90 0.67 -5.74
C GLY A 164 -11.59 0.33 -7.18
N VAL A 165 -11.38 1.35 -7.99
CA VAL A 165 -10.93 1.27 -9.37
C VAL A 165 -9.80 2.25 -9.60
N GLU A 166 -8.85 1.89 -10.44
CA GLU A 166 -7.73 2.74 -10.81
C GLU A 166 -7.34 2.49 -12.27
N TYR A 167 -7.05 3.56 -12.98
CA TYR A 167 -6.45 3.55 -14.31
C TYR A 167 -5.14 4.35 -14.26
N GLY A 168 -4.08 3.81 -14.82
CA GLY A 168 -2.77 4.45 -14.85
C GLY A 168 -2.12 4.48 -16.22
N LYS A 169 -1.36 5.53 -16.46
CA LYS A 169 -0.44 5.67 -17.58
C LYS A 169 0.97 5.78 -17.02
N VAL A 170 1.83 4.86 -17.44
CA VAL A 170 3.25 4.82 -17.11
C VAL A 170 3.99 4.84 -18.42
N GLU A 171 4.73 5.89 -18.70
CA GLU A 171 5.48 6.07 -19.96
C GLU A 171 4.99 5.21 -21.14
N ASP A 172 5.41 3.94 -21.17
CA ASP A 172 5.21 3.00 -22.28
C ASP A 172 4.01 2.06 -22.12
N TYR A 173 3.36 2.02 -20.94
CA TYR A 173 2.24 1.11 -20.72
C TYR A 173 1.09 1.77 -19.95
N THR A 174 -0.05 1.13 -20.04
CA THR A 174 -1.23 1.45 -19.22
C THR A 174 -1.53 0.30 -18.26
N ALA A 175 -2.10 0.62 -17.13
CA ALA A 175 -2.56 -0.37 -16.17
C ALA A 175 -3.97 -0.01 -15.68
N VAL A 176 -4.79 -1.03 -15.52
CA VAL A 176 -6.15 -0.92 -14.96
C VAL A 176 -6.27 -1.88 -13.81
N ASN A 177 -6.90 -1.46 -12.74
CA ASN A 177 -7.30 -2.38 -11.69
C ASN A 177 -8.69 -2.05 -11.15
N ALA A 178 -9.40 -3.10 -10.77
CA ALA A 178 -10.62 -3.03 -9.98
C ALA A 178 -10.45 -3.95 -8.77
N LYS A 179 -10.59 -3.42 -7.57
CA LYS A 179 -10.36 -4.16 -6.31
C LYS A 179 -11.57 -4.11 -5.40
N LEU A 180 -11.71 -5.16 -4.60
CA LEU A 180 -12.65 -5.24 -3.50
C LEU A 180 -11.90 -5.74 -2.26
N ALA A 181 -11.90 -4.95 -1.20
CA ALA A 181 -11.37 -5.37 0.09
C ALA A 181 -12.51 -5.52 1.11
N LEU A 182 -12.40 -6.52 1.96
CA LEU A 182 -13.31 -6.74 3.09
C LEU A 182 -12.46 -6.85 4.35
N THR A 183 -12.84 -6.06 5.36
CA THR A 183 -12.19 -6.05 6.67
C THR A 183 -13.23 -6.15 7.77
N ARG A 184 -12.83 -6.62 8.96
CA ARG A 184 -13.67 -6.59 10.16
C ARG A 184 -12.80 -6.27 11.38
N PRO A 185 -12.76 -5.00 11.81
CA PRO A 185 -12.04 -4.63 13.02
C PRO A 185 -12.74 -5.15 14.29
N PHE A 186 -11.96 -5.64 15.24
CA PHE A 186 -12.37 -6.06 16.56
C PHE A 186 -11.54 -5.33 17.61
N GLU A 187 -12.16 -4.62 18.51
CA GLU A 187 -11.49 -4.03 19.65
C GLU A 187 -11.09 -5.13 20.64
N THR A 188 -9.87 -5.08 21.12
CA THR A 188 -9.31 -5.98 22.12
C THR A 188 -8.62 -5.16 23.22
N SER A 189 -8.26 -5.80 24.32
CA SER A 189 -7.47 -5.13 25.38
C SER A 189 -6.05 -4.73 24.94
N PHE A 190 -5.56 -5.24 23.81
CA PHE A 190 -4.24 -4.97 23.28
C PHE A 190 -4.25 -4.04 22.05
N GLY A 191 -5.42 -3.63 21.57
CA GLY A 191 -5.57 -2.82 20.38
C GLY A 191 -6.67 -3.34 19.44
N VAL A 192 -6.68 -2.86 18.20
CA VAL A 192 -7.68 -3.24 17.20
C VAL A 192 -7.13 -4.34 16.31
N PHE A 193 -7.71 -5.53 16.40
CA PHE A 193 -7.41 -6.67 15.57
C PHE A 193 -8.30 -6.66 14.31
N THR A 194 -7.71 -6.71 13.13
CA THR A 194 -8.44 -6.57 11.86
C THR A 194 -8.05 -7.68 10.88
N PRO A 195 -8.82 -8.76 10.77
CA PRO A 195 -8.73 -9.67 9.63
C PRO A 195 -9.14 -8.94 8.35
N PHE A 196 -8.46 -9.26 7.26
CA PHE A 196 -8.76 -8.70 5.95
C PHE A 196 -8.60 -9.74 4.85
N VAL A 197 -9.40 -9.58 3.81
CA VAL A 197 -9.24 -10.25 2.52
C VAL A 197 -9.47 -9.24 1.41
N SER A 198 -8.79 -9.40 0.30
CA SER A 198 -9.05 -8.60 -0.90
C SER A 198 -8.92 -9.45 -2.15
N ALA A 199 -9.67 -9.06 -3.17
CA ALA A 199 -9.50 -9.56 -4.52
C ALA A 199 -9.55 -8.37 -5.49
N GLY A 200 -8.80 -8.46 -6.58
CA GLY A 200 -8.79 -7.44 -7.61
C GLY A 200 -8.55 -8.07 -8.97
N TRP A 201 -9.18 -7.48 -9.97
CA TRP A 201 -8.87 -7.74 -11.38
C TRP A 201 -7.83 -6.72 -11.83
N TYR A 202 -6.76 -7.20 -12.46
CA TYR A 202 -5.67 -6.39 -12.96
C TYR A 202 -5.44 -6.68 -14.44
N ASP A 203 -5.20 -5.61 -15.20
CA ASP A 203 -4.86 -5.68 -16.60
C ASP A 203 -3.81 -4.62 -16.93
N ASN A 204 -2.85 -4.96 -17.77
CA ASN A 204 -1.86 -4.02 -18.28
C ASN A 204 -1.39 -4.44 -19.68
N ASN A 205 -0.85 -3.49 -20.42
CA ASN A 205 -0.18 -3.72 -21.68
C ASN A 205 1.36 -3.60 -21.57
N PHE A 206 1.91 -3.98 -20.42
CA PHE A 206 3.34 -3.93 -20.14
C PHE A 206 4.10 -4.93 -21.04
N ASN A 207 5.14 -4.45 -21.70
CA ASN A 207 5.95 -5.30 -22.58
C ASN A 207 7.12 -5.94 -21.79
N THR A 208 6.98 -7.21 -21.43
CA THR A 208 7.97 -7.97 -20.67
C THR A 208 9.29 -8.19 -21.45
N THR A 209 9.26 -8.17 -22.76
CA THR A 209 10.48 -8.31 -23.58
C THR A 209 11.36 -7.06 -23.56
N LYS A 210 10.77 -5.88 -23.32
CA LYS A 210 11.50 -4.62 -23.14
C LYS A 210 12.11 -4.51 -21.74
N TYR A 211 11.46 -5.11 -20.74
CA TYR A 211 11.85 -5.01 -19.34
C TYR A 211 12.08 -6.41 -18.78
N ASN A 212 13.30 -6.90 -18.87
CA ASN A 212 13.70 -8.26 -18.46
C ASN A 212 13.55 -8.55 -16.94
N TRP A 213 13.24 -7.53 -16.14
CA TRP A 213 12.99 -7.65 -14.72
C TRP A 213 11.50 -7.88 -14.37
N ALA A 214 10.59 -7.74 -15.32
CA ALA A 214 9.18 -8.01 -15.08
C ALA A 214 8.90 -9.51 -15.12
N THR A 215 8.10 -9.99 -14.19
CA THR A 215 7.77 -11.42 -14.11
C THR A 215 6.78 -11.85 -15.19
N ARG A 216 5.80 -10.99 -15.52
CA ARG A 216 4.82 -11.25 -16.59
C ARG A 216 3.94 -10.04 -16.94
N GLU A 217 3.30 -10.09 -18.09
CA GLU A 217 2.15 -9.26 -18.44
C GLU A 217 0.89 -9.76 -17.70
N PHE A 218 0.01 -8.84 -17.35
CA PHE A 218 -1.33 -9.18 -16.92
C PHE A 218 -2.32 -8.97 -18.07
N SER A 219 -3.10 -10.01 -18.34
CA SER A 219 -4.20 -9.95 -19.28
C SER A 219 -5.49 -10.42 -18.59
N GLY A 220 -6.01 -9.60 -17.67
CA GLY A 220 -7.22 -9.91 -16.93
C GLY A 220 -7.03 -10.87 -15.76
N ASP A 221 -5.90 -10.80 -15.06
CA ASP A 221 -5.60 -11.66 -13.92
C ASP A 221 -6.34 -11.25 -12.63
N ILE A 222 -6.73 -12.25 -11.85
CA ILE A 222 -7.26 -12.04 -10.51
C ILE A 222 -6.13 -12.14 -9.49
N VAL A 223 -5.95 -11.05 -8.75
CA VAL A 223 -5.00 -10.97 -7.64
C VAL A 223 -5.77 -10.94 -6.33
N TYR A 224 -5.38 -11.78 -5.40
CA TYR A 224 -6.01 -11.82 -4.09
C TYR A 224 -4.97 -11.77 -2.96
N SER A 225 -5.40 -11.25 -1.84
CA SER A 225 -4.62 -11.25 -0.61
C SER A 225 -5.51 -11.47 0.60
N GLY A 226 -4.91 -11.91 1.69
CA GLY A 226 -5.61 -12.02 2.95
C GLY A 226 -4.62 -12.09 4.11
N GLY A 227 -5.06 -11.68 5.27
CA GLY A 227 -4.20 -11.63 6.44
C GLY A 227 -4.86 -11.03 7.66
N LEU A 228 -4.01 -10.67 8.60
CA LEU A 228 -4.38 -10.12 9.90
C LEU A 228 -3.56 -8.87 10.16
N ARG A 229 -4.21 -7.84 10.70
CA ARG A 229 -3.56 -6.60 11.17
C ARG A 229 -3.89 -6.37 12.63
N LEU A 230 -2.90 -5.97 13.40
CA LEU A 230 -3.07 -5.47 14.78
C LEU A 230 -2.60 -4.02 14.82
N THR A 231 -3.43 -3.13 15.36
CA THR A 231 -3.14 -1.69 15.52
C THR A 231 -3.23 -1.34 17.00
N PHE A 232 -2.20 -0.64 17.49
CA PHE A 232 -2.03 -0.18 18.87
C PHE A 232 -2.22 1.32 18.96
#